data_da4806b2a78a80a4f2d62585d5a49730
#
_entry.id   da4806b2a78a80a4f2d62585d5a49730
#
_cell.length_a   1.000
_cell.length_b   1.000
_cell.length_c   1.000
_cell.angle_alpha   90.00
_cell.angle_beta   90.00
_cell.angle_gamma   90.00
#
_symmetry.space_group_name_H-M   'P 1'
#
loop_
_entity.id
_entity.type
_entity.pdbx_description
1 polymer ?
#
loop_
_entity_poly.entity_id
_entity_poly.type
_entity_poly.pdbx_seq_one_letter_code
_entity_poly.pdbx_strand_id
1 'polypeptide(L)'
;MKKYCLFIFIIFFTGYIQAQEELKYIANDSIIQKYNEAMQEGNIFKPKHLEISEEDALKMADRLPSFAVYKDTYFVTGVPLNKKITSNTADASFQVSIRQRLTKSVLPFKTFAYLTYTQKSFWDVYAQSSPFRDTNYNPGLGLGKYLFYDNKLVGAAFAQVKHESNGRDGEDSRSWNYISLSMKYLFNARFSLAGEFWIPWVDGENNGDLLDYRGIGFVSLNYISNKHKWWVAADINPRKGFMNVNTNITVAYRLSEKFNQYLFAKFYQGYGEGLLDYNKYTMNVRVGICIKPDFYNVF
;
A
#
# COMPACT_ATOMS: atom_id res chain seq x y z
N MET A 1 -5.88 16.39 -23.88
CA MET A 1 -5.81 15.75 -22.56
C MET A 1 -7.09 15.03 -22.10
N LYS A 2 -8.30 15.53 -22.36
CA LYS A 2 -9.57 14.86 -21.92
C LYS A 2 -9.84 13.45 -22.50
N LYS A 3 -9.31 13.12 -23.71
CA LYS A 3 -9.57 11.82 -24.36
C LYS A 3 -8.74 10.66 -23.77
N TYR A 4 -7.57 10.92 -23.19
CA TYR A 4 -6.71 9.86 -22.63
C TYR A 4 -7.12 9.43 -21.23
N CYS A 5 -7.72 10.32 -20.42
CA CYS A 5 -8.25 9.95 -19.11
C CYS A 5 -9.42 8.95 -19.22
N LEU A 6 -10.28 9.06 -20.25
CA LEU A 6 -11.39 8.14 -20.46
C LEU A 6 -10.91 6.74 -20.87
N PHE A 7 -9.85 6.65 -21.67
CA PHE A 7 -9.29 5.36 -22.14
C PHE A 7 -8.63 4.58 -20.98
N ILE A 8 -7.93 5.27 -20.10
CA ILE A 8 -7.32 4.68 -18.89
C ILE A 8 -8.43 4.16 -17.96
N PHE A 9 -9.53 4.92 -17.80
CA PHE A 9 -10.67 4.50 -16.96
C PHE A 9 -11.37 3.25 -17.49
N ILE A 10 -11.50 3.09 -18.82
CA ILE A 10 -12.11 1.93 -19.48
C ILE A 10 -11.24 0.67 -19.31
N ILE A 11 -9.92 0.79 -19.44
CA ILE A 11 -8.97 -0.34 -19.24
C ILE A 11 -9.01 -0.80 -17.78
N PHE A 12 -9.08 0.12 -16.82
CA PHE A 12 -9.23 -0.23 -15.40
C PHE A 12 -10.57 -0.92 -15.10
N PHE A 13 -11.65 -0.51 -15.76
CA PHE A 13 -12.98 -1.07 -15.52
C PHE A 13 -13.14 -2.49 -16.09
N THR A 14 -12.60 -2.77 -17.28
CA THR A 14 -12.63 -4.11 -17.87
C THR A 14 -11.73 -5.10 -17.15
N GLY A 15 -10.52 -4.71 -16.75
CA GLY A 15 -9.65 -5.54 -15.92
C GLY A 15 -10.24 -5.85 -14.54
N TYR A 16 -11.01 -4.94 -13.99
CA TYR A 16 -11.70 -5.10 -12.71
C TYR A 16 -12.85 -6.13 -12.77
N ILE A 17 -13.64 -6.15 -13.85
CA ILE A 17 -14.74 -7.12 -14.05
C ILE A 17 -14.16 -8.54 -14.19
N GLN A 18 -13.09 -8.70 -14.96
CA GLN A 18 -12.44 -9.99 -15.18
C GLN A 18 -11.81 -10.53 -13.88
N ALA A 19 -11.20 -9.68 -13.07
CA ALA A 19 -10.69 -10.06 -11.75
C ALA A 19 -11.80 -10.46 -10.77
N GLN A 20 -13.00 -9.87 -10.87
CA GLN A 20 -14.15 -10.26 -10.03
C GLN A 20 -14.75 -11.62 -10.40
N GLU A 21 -14.78 -12.00 -11.69
CA GLU A 21 -15.23 -13.33 -12.11
C GLU A 21 -14.25 -14.42 -11.69
N GLU A 22 -12.95 -14.19 -11.81
CA GLU A 22 -11.93 -15.10 -11.31
C GLU A 22 -12.01 -15.25 -9.78
N LEU A 23 -12.23 -14.15 -9.03
CA LEU A 23 -12.41 -14.22 -7.59
C LEU A 23 -13.66 -15.00 -7.15
N LYS A 24 -14.76 -14.95 -7.92
CA LYS A 24 -15.94 -15.79 -7.67
C LYS A 24 -15.67 -17.27 -7.88
N TYR A 25 -14.89 -17.62 -8.89
CA TYR A 25 -14.50 -19.00 -9.16
C TYR A 25 -13.60 -19.54 -8.05
N ILE A 26 -12.68 -18.72 -7.57
CA ILE A 26 -11.76 -19.02 -6.47
C ILE A 26 -12.51 -19.12 -5.12
N ALA A 27 -13.52 -18.30 -4.88
CA ALA A 27 -14.29 -18.29 -3.63
C ALA A 27 -15.11 -19.58 -3.39
N ASN A 28 -15.36 -20.37 -4.43
CA ASN A 28 -16.05 -21.67 -4.33
C ASN A 28 -15.09 -22.85 -4.13
N ASP A 29 -13.77 -22.64 -4.06
CA ASP A 29 -12.80 -23.67 -3.78
C ASP A 29 -12.86 -24.06 -2.28
N SER A 30 -13.00 -25.35 -1.99
CA SER A 30 -13.07 -25.89 -0.62
C SER A 30 -11.87 -25.52 0.26
N ILE A 31 -10.70 -25.28 -0.35
CA ILE A 31 -9.48 -24.84 0.35
C ILE A 31 -9.64 -23.41 0.83
N ILE A 32 -10.24 -22.54 0.00
CA ILE A 32 -10.48 -21.13 0.35
C ILE A 32 -11.59 -20.99 1.39
N GLN A 33 -12.61 -21.84 1.33
CA GLN A 33 -13.63 -21.87 2.40
C GLN A 33 -13.02 -22.26 3.74
N LYS A 34 -12.21 -23.31 3.79
CA LYS A 34 -11.46 -23.70 5.00
C LYS A 34 -10.52 -22.59 5.49
N TYR A 35 -9.89 -21.89 4.55
CA TYR A 35 -9.08 -20.71 4.85
C TYR A 35 -9.89 -19.62 5.52
N ASN A 36 -11.01 -19.23 4.95
CA ASN A 36 -11.87 -18.18 5.50
C ASN A 36 -12.47 -18.57 6.86
N GLU A 37 -12.84 -19.84 7.06
CA GLU A 37 -13.33 -20.36 8.33
C GLU A 37 -12.24 -20.37 9.42
N ALA A 38 -11.04 -20.86 9.09
CA ALA A 38 -9.91 -20.87 10.02
C ALA A 38 -9.50 -19.44 10.45
N MET A 39 -9.71 -18.48 9.55
CA MET A 39 -9.31 -17.09 9.76
C MET A 39 -10.33 -16.28 10.57
N GLN A 40 -11.58 -16.76 10.75
CA GLN A 40 -12.59 -16.09 11.60
C GLN A 40 -12.36 -16.29 13.10
N GLU A 41 -11.58 -17.31 13.49
CA GLU A 41 -11.32 -17.65 14.87
C GLU A 41 -9.89 -17.32 15.28
N GLY A 42 -9.71 -16.53 16.31
CA GLY A 42 -8.41 -16.20 16.88
C GLY A 42 -8.36 -14.79 17.44
N ASN A 43 -7.42 -14.55 18.33
CA ASN A 43 -7.11 -13.23 18.87
C ASN A 43 -5.59 -13.00 18.85
N ILE A 44 -5.12 -11.78 19.15
CA ILE A 44 -3.69 -11.43 19.14
C ILE A 44 -2.86 -12.37 20.03
N PHE A 45 -3.42 -12.81 21.16
CA PHE A 45 -2.68 -13.61 22.15
C PHE A 45 -2.76 -15.12 21.89
N LYS A 46 -3.65 -15.56 21.00
CA LYS A 46 -3.78 -16.95 20.55
C LYS A 46 -3.85 -16.95 19.03
N PRO A 47 -2.72 -16.79 18.34
CA PRO A 47 -2.70 -16.79 16.90
C PRO A 47 -3.17 -18.16 16.36
N LYS A 48 -4.15 -18.14 15.47
CA LYS A 48 -4.60 -19.32 14.74
C LYS A 48 -4.17 -19.11 13.30
N HIS A 49 -3.10 -19.77 12.90
CA HIS A 49 -2.63 -19.76 11.53
C HIS A 49 -3.35 -20.83 10.72
N LEU A 50 -3.43 -20.61 9.43
CA LEU A 50 -3.97 -21.57 8.50
C LEU A 50 -3.05 -22.79 8.41
N GLU A 51 -3.57 -23.96 8.76
CA GLU A 51 -2.91 -25.25 8.54
C GLU A 51 -3.08 -25.66 7.08
N ILE A 52 -2.13 -25.27 6.26
CA ILE A 52 -2.09 -25.61 4.83
C ILE A 52 -0.67 -25.98 4.47
N SER A 53 -0.51 -27.05 3.68
CA SER A 53 0.81 -27.42 3.18
C SER A 53 1.40 -26.27 2.35
N GLU A 54 2.72 -26.13 2.36
CA GLU A 54 3.40 -25.13 1.52
C GLU A 54 3.02 -25.31 0.03
N GLU A 55 2.93 -26.55 -0.43
CA GLU A 55 2.56 -26.85 -1.81
C GLU A 55 1.15 -26.38 -2.17
N ASP A 56 0.16 -26.64 -1.31
CA ASP A 56 -1.21 -26.21 -1.56
C ASP A 56 -1.37 -24.71 -1.46
N ALA A 57 -0.68 -24.05 -0.51
CA ALA A 57 -0.65 -22.60 -0.40
C ALA A 57 -0.03 -21.94 -1.64
N LEU A 58 1.04 -22.49 -2.19
CA LEU A 58 1.65 -22.01 -3.42
C LEU A 58 0.74 -22.21 -4.62
N LYS A 59 0.09 -23.39 -4.74
CA LYS A 59 -0.91 -23.64 -5.79
C LYS A 59 -2.07 -22.66 -5.72
N MET A 60 -2.54 -22.37 -4.52
CA MET A 60 -3.61 -21.37 -4.29
C MET A 60 -3.15 -19.97 -4.68
N ALA A 61 -1.97 -19.55 -4.22
CA ALA A 61 -1.40 -18.26 -4.56
C ALA A 61 -1.16 -18.11 -6.07
N ASP A 62 -0.76 -19.17 -6.76
CA ASP A 62 -0.51 -19.16 -8.20
C ASP A 62 -1.79 -19.13 -9.06
N ARG A 63 -2.96 -19.38 -8.44
CA ARG A 63 -4.28 -19.19 -9.05
C ARG A 63 -4.83 -17.78 -8.89
N LEU A 64 -4.28 -16.97 -7.94
CA LEU A 64 -4.71 -15.59 -7.76
C LEU A 64 -4.40 -14.75 -9.01
N PRO A 65 -5.22 -13.73 -9.31
CA PRO A 65 -4.97 -12.81 -10.42
C PRO A 65 -3.55 -12.27 -10.40
N SER A 66 -2.88 -12.33 -11.54
CA SER A 66 -1.52 -11.78 -11.68
C SER A 66 -1.50 -10.26 -11.56
N PHE A 67 -2.57 -9.59 -11.99
CA PHE A 67 -2.77 -8.14 -11.83
C PHE A 67 -3.65 -7.87 -10.62
N ALA A 68 -3.23 -6.97 -9.72
CA ALA A 68 -4.00 -6.62 -8.52
C ALA A 68 -3.60 -5.24 -7.98
N VAL A 69 -4.39 -4.74 -7.04
CA VAL A 69 -4.05 -3.60 -6.19
C VAL A 69 -2.83 -3.97 -5.33
N TYR A 70 -1.85 -3.06 -5.25
CA TYR A 70 -0.61 -3.26 -4.49
C TYR A 70 -0.67 -2.61 -3.09
N LYS A 71 -0.85 -1.32 -3.02
CA LYS A 71 -1.12 -0.52 -1.81
C LYS A 71 -2.52 0.08 -1.90
N ASP A 72 -2.98 0.73 -0.84
CA ASP A 72 -4.27 1.43 -0.86
C ASP A 72 -4.39 2.33 -2.09
N THR A 73 -5.44 2.12 -2.87
CA THR A 73 -5.81 3.02 -3.98
C THR A 73 -6.95 3.90 -3.51
N TYR A 74 -6.71 5.20 -3.34
CA TYR A 74 -7.64 6.10 -2.69
C TYR A 74 -7.78 7.45 -3.39
N PHE A 75 -8.90 8.11 -3.14
CA PHE A 75 -9.12 9.54 -3.36
C PHE A 75 -9.67 10.15 -2.08
N VAL A 76 -8.96 11.12 -1.51
CA VAL A 76 -9.30 11.75 -0.24
C VAL A 76 -9.11 13.25 -0.35
N THR A 77 -9.90 14.01 0.41
CA THR A 77 -9.77 15.46 0.56
C THR A 77 -9.78 15.83 2.04
N GLY A 78 -9.16 16.93 2.39
CA GLY A 78 -9.10 17.33 3.78
C GLY A 78 -8.36 18.63 4.04
N VAL A 79 -7.98 18.78 5.30
CA VAL A 79 -7.47 20.05 5.83
C VAL A 79 -6.23 19.82 6.69
N PRO A 80 -5.34 20.82 6.78
CA PRO A 80 -4.25 20.80 7.75
C PRO A 80 -4.78 21.02 9.17
N LEU A 81 -4.09 20.42 10.15
CA LEU A 81 -4.35 20.60 11.57
C LEU A 81 -3.32 21.52 12.25
N ASN A 82 -2.19 21.79 11.59
CA ASN A 82 -1.08 22.60 12.12
C ASN A 82 -1.00 24.01 11.54
N LYS A 83 -1.97 24.41 10.74
CA LYS A 83 -2.05 25.78 10.15
C LYS A 83 -3.50 26.16 9.85
N LYS A 84 -3.71 27.46 9.55
CA LYS A 84 -5.04 28.00 9.24
C LYS A 84 -5.63 27.30 8.01
N ILE A 85 -6.89 26.90 8.10
CA ILE A 85 -7.65 26.30 6.99
C ILE A 85 -8.07 27.40 6.03
N THR A 86 -7.64 27.27 4.77
CA THR A 86 -7.96 28.18 3.66
C THR A 86 -8.09 27.33 2.38
N SER A 87 -8.55 27.95 1.28
CA SER A 87 -8.55 27.31 -0.04
C SER A 87 -7.15 26.92 -0.54
N ASN A 88 -6.10 27.55 -0.03
CA ASN A 88 -4.70 27.25 -0.40
C ASN A 88 -4.03 26.24 0.54
N THR A 89 -4.67 25.86 1.63
CA THR A 89 -4.11 24.92 2.60
C THR A 89 -4.93 23.62 2.72
N ALA A 90 -6.20 23.65 2.34
CA ALA A 90 -7.01 22.45 2.10
C ALA A 90 -6.62 21.83 0.75
N ASP A 91 -6.55 20.53 0.69
CA ASP A 91 -6.12 19.81 -0.52
C ASP A 91 -6.92 18.52 -0.74
N ALA A 92 -6.68 17.91 -1.89
CA ALA A 92 -7.00 16.52 -2.14
C ALA A 92 -5.72 15.71 -2.38
N SER A 93 -5.75 14.44 -2.07
CA SER A 93 -4.70 13.50 -2.42
C SER A 93 -5.31 12.23 -2.98
N PHE A 94 -4.68 11.71 -4.01
CA PHE A 94 -5.04 10.38 -4.50
C PHE A 94 -3.80 9.51 -4.69
N GLN A 95 -4.02 8.22 -4.57
CA GLN A 95 -3.01 7.21 -4.83
C GLN A 95 -3.61 6.13 -5.72
N VAL A 96 -2.88 5.75 -6.76
CA VAL A 96 -3.13 4.55 -7.56
C VAL A 96 -1.94 3.63 -7.36
N SER A 97 -2.19 2.41 -6.93
CA SER A 97 -1.13 1.45 -6.65
C SER A 97 -1.51 0.06 -7.14
N ILE A 98 -0.70 -0.47 -8.05
CA ILE A 98 -0.94 -1.73 -8.75
C ILE A 98 0.28 -2.61 -8.72
N ARG A 99 0.06 -3.91 -8.89
CA ARG A 99 1.09 -4.92 -9.08
C ARG A 99 0.75 -5.85 -10.24
N GLN A 100 1.76 -6.35 -10.90
CA GLN A 100 1.67 -7.42 -11.89
C GLN A 100 2.65 -8.51 -11.50
N ARG A 101 2.16 -9.70 -11.18
CA ARG A 101 3.01 -10.89 -11.01
C ARG A 101 3.45 -11.39 -12.40
N LEU A 102 4.75 -11.57 -12.56
CA LEU A 102 5.36 -11.97 -13.82
C LEU A 102 5.56 -13.49 -13.93
N THR A 103 5.81 -14.15 -12.80
CA THR A 103 6.01 -15.61 -12.75
C THR A 103 5.16 -16.21 -11.64
N LYS A 104 4.86 -17.50 -11.77
CA LYS A 104 4.39 -18.32 -10.65
C LYS A 104 5.54 -18.54 -9.66
N SER A 105 5.28 -19.24 -8.56
CA SER A 105 6.27 -19.55 -7.51
C SER A 105 7.29 -20.62 -7.94
N VAL A 106 7.84 -20.44 -9.14
CA VAL A 106 8.73 -21.42 -9.83
C VAL A 106 10.21 -21.01 -9.84
N LEU A 107 10.53 -19.79 -9.40
CA LEU A 107 11.91 -19.31 -9.33
C LEU A 107 12.64 -19.96 -8.14
N PRO A 108 13.98 -19.89 -8.08
CA PRO A 108 14.75 -20.43 -6.97
C PRO A 108 14.17 -20.04 -5.60
N PHE A 109 14.23 -20.96 -4.64
CA PHE A 109 13.65 -20.80 -3.28
C PHE A 109 12.12 -20.62 -3.25
N LYS A 110 11.39 -21.07 -4.30
CA LYS A 110 9.94 -20.90 -4.47
C LYS A 110 9.53 -19.41 -4.47
N THR A 111 10.35 -18.55 -5.06
CA THR A 111 10.06 -17.14 -5.25
C THR A 111 9.28 -16.90 -6.54
N PHE A 112 8.65 -15.73 -6.62
CA PHE A 112 7.98 -15.24 -7.83
C PHE A 112 8.41 -13.81 -8.12
N ALA A 113 8.52 -13.46 -9.40
CA ALA A 113 8.84 -12.12 -9.85
C ALA A 113 7.58 -11.28 -10.03
N TYR A 114 7.67 -9.99 -9.72
CA TYR A 114 6.55 -9.05 -9.87
C TYR A 114 7.02 -7.63 -10.13
N LEU A 115 6.17 -6.89 -10.84
CA LEU A 115 6.27 -5.45 -11.04
C LEU A 115 5.29 -4.74 -10.12
N THR A 116 5.66 -3.58 -9.64
CA THR A 116 4.78 -2.67 -8.90
C THR A 116 4.84 -1.27 -9.50
N TYR A 117 3.75 -0.55 -9.38
CA TYR A 117 3.72 0.86 -9.67
C TYR A 117 2.82 1.56 -8.66
N THR A 118 3.32 2.62 -8.05
CA THR A 118 2.53 3.50 -7.19
C THR A 118 2.69 4.93 -7.67
N GLN A 119 1.57 5.60 -7.87
CA GLN A 119 1.51 7.04 -8.11
C GLN A 119 0.72 7.67 -6.99
N LYS A 120 1.30 8.68 -6.34
CA LYS A 120 0.65 9.48 -5.30
C LYS A 120 0.69 10.95 -5.70
N SER A 121 -0.47 11.58 -5.73
CA SER A 121 -0.61 12.99 -6.14
C SER A 121 -1.25 13.82 -5.05
N PHE A 122 -0.80 15.05 -4.93
CA PHE A 122 -1.35 16.10 -4.09
C PHE A 122 -1.91 17.20 -4.97
N TRP A 123 -3.16 17.53 -4.75
CA TRP A 123 -3.94 18.40 -5.61
C TRP A 123 -4.54 19.54 -4.80
N ASP A 124 -4.13 20.78 -5.07
CA ASP A 124 -4.65 21.97 -4.43
C ASP A 124 -6.00 22.34 -5.07
N VAL A 125 -6.96 21.42 -4.99
CA VAL A 125 -8.24 21.44 -5.70
C VAL A 125 -9.10 22.67 -5.35
N TYR A 126 -8.90 23.25 -4.19
CA TYR A 126 -9.64 24.42 -3.70
C TYR A 126 -8.96 25.75 -4.01
N ALA A 127 -7.70 25.73 -4.46
CA ALA A 127 -6.97 26.91 -4.85
C ALA A 127 -7.40 27.43 -6.24
N GLN A 128 -7.11 28.67 -6.52
CA GLN A 128 -7.31 29.23 -7.86
C GLN A 128 -6.56 28.40 -8.91
N SER A 129 -7.21 28.07 -10.02
CA SER A 129 -6.68 27.20 -11.08
C SER A 129 -6.44 25.72 -10.68
N SER A 130 -6.74 25.34 -9.45
CA SER A 130 -6.69 23.94 -8.95
C SER A 130 -5.44 23.16 -9.43
N PRO A 131 -4.21 23.60 -9.12
CA PRO A 131 -3.00 22.97 -9.65
C PRO A 131 -2.68 21.65 -8.93
N PHE A 132 -2.05 20.70 -9.62
CA PHE A 132 -1.34 19.61 -8.97
C PHE A 132 -0.06 20.16 -8.35
N ARG A 133 0.04 20.08 -7.01
CA ARG A 133 1.21 20.57 -6.26
C ARG A 133 2.39 19.62 -6.41
N ASP A 134 2.16 18.33 -6.27
CA ASP A 134 3.18 17.29 -6.38
C ASP A 134 2.58 15.99 -6.90
N THR A 135 3.37 15.21 -7.65
CA THR A 135 3.01 13.85 -8.06
C THR A 135 4.26 12.99 -7.98
N ASN A 136 4.18 11.92 -7.20
CA ASN A 136 5.29 11.02 -6.97
C ASN A 136 5.05 9.70 -7.70
N TYR A 137 5.99 9.28 -8.52
CA TYR A 137 5.97 8.07 -9.34
C TYR A 137 6.94 7.05 -8.76
N ASN A 138 6.46 5.84 -8.42
CA ASN A 138 7.27 4.82 -7.78
C ASN A 138 7.10 3.45 -8.46
N PRO A 139 7.77 3.20 -9.60
CA PRO A 139 7.91 1.88 -10.19
C PRO A 139 8.85 1.00 -9.37
N GLY A 140 8.61 -0.32 -9.40
CA GLY A 140 9.46 -1.31 -8.74
C GLY A 140 9.42 -2.66 -9.45
N LEU A 141 10.53 -3.37 -9.37
CA LEU A 141 10.69 -4.74 -9.84
C LEU A 141 11.32 -5.57 -8.72
N GLY A 142 10.79 -6.76 -8.47
CA GLY A 142 11.34 -7.57 -7.40
C GLY A 142 10.87 -9.00 -7.35
N LEU A 143 11.27 -9.65 -6.25
CA LEU A 143 10.96 -11.03 -5.92
C LEU A 143 10.16 -11.09 -4.63
N GLY A 144 9.13 -11.93 -4.62
CA GLY A 144 8.34 -12.24 -3.43
C GLY A 144 8.45 -13.70 -3.06
N LYS A 145 8.27 -13.98 -1.78
CA LYS A 145 8.23 -15.33 -1.22
C LYS A 145 7.21 -15.40 -0.09
N TYR A 146 6.37 -16.44 -0.10
CA TYR A 146 5.54 -16.75 1.05
C TYR A 146 6.35 -17.42 2.15
N LEU A 147 6.03 -17.09 3.39
CA LEU A 147 6.72 -17.59 4.59
C LEU A 147 5.84 -18.60 5.30
N PHE A 148 6.44 -19.76 5.57
CA PHE A 148 5.79 -20.88 6.27
C PHE A 148 6.57 -21.19 7.53
N TYR A 149 5.84 -21.53 8.59
CA TYR A 149 6.39 -22.08 9.82
C TYR A 149 5.48 -23.20 10.28
N ASP A 150 6.03 -24.39 10.50
CA ASP A 150 5.32 -25.59 10.96
C ASP A 150 4.06 -25.88 10.09
N ASN A 151 4.24 -25.91 8.75
CA ASN A 151 3.17 -26.07 7.75
C ASN A 151 2.02 -25.04 7.84
N LYS A 152 2.31 -23.86 8.38
CA LYS A 152 1.35 -22.77 8.46
C LYS A 152 1.87 -21.56 7.68
N LEU A 153 1.00 -20.93 6.89
CA LEU A 153 1.31 -19.65 6.24
C LEU A 153 1.34 -18.55 7.30
N VAL A 154 2.52 -18.00 7.55
CA VAL A 154 2.73 -16.97 8.57
C VAL A 154 2.95 -15.58 7.98
N GLY A 155 3.13 -15.48 6.67
CA GLY A 155 3.33 -14.19 6.03
C GLY A 155 3.98 -14.28 4.66
N ALA A 156 4.62 -13.19 4.27
CA ALA A 156 5.47 -13.17 3.09
C ALA A 156 6.54 -12.06 3.19
N ALA A 157 7.60 -12.22 2.40
CA ALA A 157 8.69 -11.28 2.29
C ALA A 157 8.94 -10.89 0.83
N PHE A 158 9.47 -9.68 0.64
CA PHE A 158 9.75 -9.14 -0.69
C PHE A 158 11.06 -8.38 -0.70
N ALA A 159 11.76 -8.50 -1.82
CA ALA A 159 12.92 -7.69 -2.14
C ALA A 159 12.68 -7.03 -3.50
N GLN A 160 12.79 -5.70 -3.56
CA GLN A 160 12.54 -4.93 -4.78
C GLN A 160 13.61 -3.89 -5.02
N VAL A 161 13.93 -3.62 -6.28
CA VAL A 161 14.57 -2.39 -6.71
C VAL A 161 13.47 -1.42 -7.09
N LYS A 162 13.51 -0.22 -6.53
CA LYS A 162 12.50 0.82 -6.72
C LYS A 162 13.17 2.14 -7.11
N HIS A 163 12.48 2.89 -7.94
CA HIS A 163 12.73 4.30 -8.21
C HIS A 163 11.56 5.13 -7.70
N GLU A 164 11.82 6.28 -7.10
CA GLU A 164 10.77 7.26 -6.81
C GLU A 164 11.21 8.65 -7.23
N SER A 165 10.37 9.33 -7.99
CA SER A 165 10.64 10.69 -8.48
C SER A 165 9.36 11.49 -8.58
N ASN A 166 9.46 12.82 -8.54
CA ASN A 166 8.31 13.69 -8.73
C ASN A 166 8.13 14.16 -10.19
N GLY A 167 8.98 13.72 -11.11
CA GLY A 167 8.89 14.03 -12.54
C GLY A 167 9.06 15.52 -12.89
N ARG A 168 9.66 16.29 -11.98
CA ARG A 168 10.03 17.69 -12.22
C ARG A 168 11.49 17.80 -12.64
N ASP A 169 11.86 18.93 -13.22
CA ASP A 169 13.22 19.32 -13.57
C ASP A 169 13.72 20.47 -12.69
N GLY A 170 14.97 20.85 -12.89
CA GLY A 170 15.62 21.96 -12.19
C GLY A 170 15.59 21.83 -10.66
N GLU A 171 15.45 22.94 -9.99
CA GLU A 171 15.46 23.01 -8.50
C GLU A 171 14.32 22.27 -7.82
N ASP A 172 13.22 22.01 -8.52
CA ASP A 172 12.07 21.25 -8.01
C ASP A 172 12.21 19.73 -8.23
N SER A 173 13.24 19.27 -8.92
CA SER A 173 13.48 17.84 -9.13
C SER A 173 13.80 17.14 -7.82
N ARG A 174 13.09 16.02 -7.57
CA ARG A 174 13.33 15.15 -6.42
C ARG A 174 13.28 13.71 -6.89
N SER A 175 14.34 12.96 -6.60
CA SER A 175 14.38 11.53 -6.93
C SER A 175 15.28 10.74 -5.99
N TRP A 176 15.04 9.47 -5.89
CA TRP A 176 15.90 8.51 -5.23
C TRP A 176 15.64 7.10 -5.74
N ASN A 177 16.66 6.25 -5.62
CA ASN A 177 16.59 4.83 -5.91
C ASN A 177 16.84 4.05 -4.62
N TYR A 178 16.28 2.87 -4.50
CA TYR A 178 16.48 2.06 -3.30
C TYR A 178 16.17 0.58 -3.53
N ILE A 179 16.86 -0.27 -2.79
CA ILE A 179 16.39 -1.64 -2.57
C ILE A 179 15.42 -1.58 -1.38
N SER A 180 14.23 -2.10 -1.59
CA SER A 180 13.20 -2.26 -0.57
C SER A 180 13.20 -3.71 -0.11
N LEU A 181 13.38 -3.93 1.19
CA LEU A 181 13.19 -5.21 1.86
C LEU A 181 11.95 -5.09 2.74
N SER A 182 10.92 -5.88 2.46
CA SER A 182 9.68 -5.82 3.22
C SER A 182 9.18 -7.19 3.62
N MET A 183 8.48 -7.22 4.74
CA MET A 183 7.88 -8.42 5.30
C MET A 183 6.55 -8.09 5.93
N LYS A 184 5.59 -9.00 5.80
CA LYS A 184 4.35 -8.99 6.56
C LYS A 184 4.20 -10.29 7.32
N TYR A 185 3.94 -10.20 8.60
CA TYR A 185 3.66 -11.32 9.48
C TYR A 185 2.20 -11.30 9.92
N LEU A 186 1.53 -12.42 9.75
CA LEU A 186 0.13 -12.62 10.11
C LEU A 186 0.05 -13.27 11.49
N PHE A 187 -0.29 -12.51 12.54
CA PHE A 187 -0.56 -13.08 13.85
C PHE A 187 -1.81 -13.97 13.84
N ASN A 188 -2.82 -13.53 13.11
CA ASN A 188 -4.07 -14.24 12.87
C ASN A 188 -4.83 -13.53 11.72
N ALA A 189 -6.09 -13.93 11.50
CA ALA A 189 -6.96 -13.34 10.48
C ALA A 189 -7.21 -11.84 10.60
N ARG A 190 -7.01 -11.28 11.78
CA ARG A 190 -7.39 -9.90 12.08
C ARG A 190 -6.23 -8.97 12.33
N PHE A 191 -5.08 -9.51 12.73
CA PHE A 191 -3.91 -8.72 13.08
C PHE A 191 -2.71 -9.12 12.27
N SER A 192 -2.05 -8.13 11.68
CA SER A 192 -0.77 -8.32 11.01
C SER A 192 0.21 -7.20 11.35
N LEU A 193 1.48 -7.53 11.36
CA LEU A 193 2.59 -6.59 11.42
C LEU A 193 3.29 -6.61 10.07
N ALA A 194 3.49 -5.45 9.49
CA ALA A 194 4.29 -5.30 8.27
C ALA A 194 5.44 -4.33 8.54
N GLY A 195 6.48 -4.44 7.75
CA GLY A 195 7.58 -3.50 7.75
C GLY A 195 8.26 -3.43 6.40
N GLU A 196 8.82 -2.30 6.09
CA GLU A 196 9.64 -2.07 4.90
C GLU A 196 10.89 -1.31 5.33
N PHE A 197 12.05 -1.79 4.93
CA PHE A 197 13.35 -1.17 5.13
C PHE A 197 13.95 -0.82 3.76
N TRP A 198 14.63 0.33 3.67
CA TRP A 198 15.22 0.83 2.45
C TRP A 198 16.74 0.90 2.54
N ILE A 199 17.43 0.37 1.52
CA ILE A 199 18.83 0.59 1.24
C ILE A 199 18.89 1.62 0.09
N PRO A 200 19.12 2.92 0.40
CA PRO A 200 18.87 4.00 -0.55
C PRO A 200 20.11 4.42 -1.33
N TRP A 201 19.86 4.95 -2.53
CA TRP A 201 20.78 5.82 -3.29
C TRP A 201 20.03 7.11 -3.59
N VAL A 202 20.29 8.15 -2.82
CA VAL A 202 19.62 9.45 -2.95
C VAL A 202 20.35 10.28 -3.98
N ASP A 203 19.59 10.99 -4.82
CA ASP A 203 20.13 12.06 -5.65
C ASP A 203 20.67 13.18 -4.75
N GLY A 204 21.95 13.53 -4.94
CA GLY A 204 22.63 14.52 -4.09
C GLY A 204 22.39 15.96 -4.48
N GLU A 205 21.80 16.24 -5.65
CA GLU A 205 21.67 17.62 -6.14
C GLU A 205 20.61 18.42 -5.38
N ASN A 206 19.39 17.89 -5.27
CA ASN A 206 18.25 18.66 -4.76
C ASN A 206 17.58 18.06 -3.52
N ASN A 207 17.93 16.84 -3.13
CA ASN A 207 17.32 16.14 -1.99
C ASN A 207 18.29 15.21 -1.26
N GLY A 208 19.55 15.60 -1.14
CA GLY A 208 20.60 14.81 -0.47
C GLY A 208 20.30 14.47 0.99
N ASP A 209 19.50 15.29 1.68
CA ASP A 209 19.06 15.12 3.07
C ASP A 209 17.68 14.44 3.20
N LEU A 210 17.14 13.86 2.12
CA LEU A 210 15.81 13.23 2.10
C LEU A 210 15.60 12.26 3.26
N LEU A 211 16.61 11.46 3.57
CA LEU A 211 16.53 10.43 4.60
C LEU A 211 16.48 10.97 6.03
N ASP A 212 16.94 12.20 6.26
CA ASP A 212 16.83 12.87 7.56
C ASP A 212 15.36 13.07 7.94
N TYR A 213 14.49 13.25 6.94
CA TYR A 213 13.06 13.49 7.09
C TYR A 213 12.20 12.25 6.82
N ARG A 214 12.56 11.46 5.81
CA ARG A 214 11.80 10.28 5.40
C ARG A 214 12.18 9.02 6.17
N GLY A 215 13.36 9.00 6.79
CA GLY A 215 13.88 7.79 7.46
C GLY A 215 14.28 6.68 6.49
N ILE A 216 14.57 5.50 7.03
CA ILE A 216 15.07 4.34 6.30
C ILE A 216 14.08 3.17 6.27
N GLY A 217 12.85 3.37 6.70
CA GLY A 217 11.83 2.33 6.73
C GLY A 217 10.66 2.67 7.64
N PHE A 218 9.66 1.81 7.67
CA PHE A 218 8.51 1.94 8.55
C PHE A 218 8.05 0.58 9.07
N VAL A 219 7.27 0.62 10.15
CA VAL A 219 6.54 -0.52 10.70
C VAL A 219 5.05 -0.17 10.68
N SER A 220 4.21 -1.12 10.26
CA SER A 220 2.77 -0.97 10.14
C SER A 220 2.06 -2.05 10.96
N LEU A 221 1.21 -1.64 11.89
CA LEU A 221 0.28 -2.52 12.58
C LEU A 221 -1.08 -2.42 11.91
N ASN A 222 -1.64 -3.56 11.53
CA ASN A 222 -2.93 -3.63 10.84
C ASN A 222 -3.93 -4.47 11.62
N TYR A 223 -5.14 -3.96 11.73
CA TYR A 223 -6.28 -4.65 12.30
C TYR A 223 -7.47 -4.64 11.33
N ILE A 224 -8.10 -5.79 11.15
CA ILE A 224 -9.36 -5.92 10.43
C ILE A 224 -10.43 -6.56 11.34
N SER A 225 -11.62 -5.96 11.39
CA SER A 225 -12.72 -6.47 12.22
C SER A 225 -13.36 -7.71 11.62
N ASN A 226 -14.18 -8.41 12.43
CA ASN A 226 -15.05 -9.48 11.94
C ASN A 226 -15.90 -8.98 10.77
N LYS A 227 -16.15 -9.84 9.79
CA LYS A 227 -16.84 -9.52 8.53
C LYS A 227 -16.14 -8.43 7.70
N HIS A 228 -14.87 -8.13 8.01
CA HIS A 228 -14.03 -7.17 7.28
C HIS A 228 -14.67 -5.77 7.11
N LYS A 229 -15.53 -5.36 8.07
CA LYS A 229 -16.20 -4.05 8.01
C LYS A 229 -15.26 -2.89 8.29
N TRP A 230 -14.40 -3.04 9.30
CA TRP A 230 -13.42 -2.03 9.69
C TRP A 230 -12.01 -2.51 9.42
N TRP A 231 -11.20 -1.67 8.83
CA TRP A 231 -9.77 -1.87 8.70
C TRP A 231 -9.05 -0.64 9.24
N VAL A 232 -8.24 -0.85 10.26
CA VAL A 232 -7.42 0.19 10.88
C VAL A 232 -5.96 -0.16 10.68
N ALA A 233 -5.15 0.82 10.25
CA ALA A 233 -3.71 0.67 10.14
C ALA A 233 -3.00 1.86 10.78
N ALA A 234 -1.86 1.59 11.40
CA ALA A 234 -0.97 2.59 11.97
C ALA A 234 0.46 2.32 11.50
N ASP A 235 0.99 3.25 10.71
CA ASP A 235 2.36 3.21 10.21
C ASP A 235 3.22 4.17 11.02
N ILE A 236 4.31 3.67 11.56
CA ILE A 236 5.32 4.43 12.29
C ILE A 236 6.62 4.36 11.50
N ASN A 237 7.12 5.50 11.11
CA ASN A 237 8.33 5.65 10.33
C ASN A 237 9.36 6.48 11.12
N PRO A 238 10.34 5.82 11.75
CA PRO A 238 11.42 6.52 12.45
C PRO A 238 12.28 7.32 11.48
N ARG A 239 12.65 8.53 11.88
CA ARG A 239 13.53 9.42 11.14
C ARG A 239 14.68 9.93 12.01
N LYS A 240 15.60 10.68 11.44
CA LYS A 240 16.76 11.21 12.15
C LYS A 240 16.38 11.95 13.44
N GLY A 241 17.06 11.63 14.52
CA GLY A 241 16.87 12.21 15.86
C GLY A 241 16.13 11.26 16.81
N PHE A 242 16.33 11.47 18.10
CA PHE A 242 15.76 10.62 19.14
C PHE A 242 14.23 10.75 19.19
N MET A 243 13.53 9.64 19.11
CA MET A 243 12.05 9.54 19.10
C MET A 243 11.33 10.35 18.02
N ASN A 244 12.03 10.83 17.01
CA ASN A 244 11.42 11.49 15.87
C ASN A 244 10.74 10.47 14.96
N VAL A 245 9.45 10.61 14.75
CA VAL A 245 8.66 9.70 13.91
C VAL A 245 7.75 10.46 12.95
N ASN A 246 7.53 9.87 11.78
CA ASN A 246 6.39 10.20 10.94
C ASN A 246 5.30 9.15 11.20
N THR A 247 4.05 9.59 11.29
CA THR A 247 2.92 8.73 11.62
C THR A 247 1.84 8.85 10.57
N ASN A 248 1.34 7.71 10.10
CA ASN A 248 0.18 7.64 9.22
C ASN A 248 -0.85 6.69 9.84
N ILE A 249 -2.02 7.18 10.16
CA ILE A 249 -3.13 6.37 10.67
C ILE A 249 -4.25 6.37 9.65
N THR A 250 -4.72 5.19 9.31
CA THR A 250 -5.85 5.02 8.38
C THR A 250 -6.96 4.22 9.02
N VAL A 251 -8.18 4.65 8.74
CA VAL A 251 -9.40 3.95 9.14
C VAL A 251 -10.28 3.80 7.90
N ALA A 252 -10.66 2.58 7.59
CA ALA A 252 -11.50 2.26 6.46
C ALA A 252 -12.75 1.51 6.91
N TYR A 253 -13.91 1.92 6.42
CA TYR A 253 -15.20 1.26 6.65
C TYR A 253 -15.75 0.72 5.34
N ARG A 254 -15.96 -0.59 5.27
CA ARG A 254 -16.42 -1.28 4.07
C ARG A 254 -17.89 -0.97 3.80
N LEU A 255 -18.17 -0.43 2.60
CA LEU A 255 -19.53 -0.03 2.22
C LEU A 255 -20.46 -1.22 1.95
N SER A 256 -19.93 -2.30 1.38
CA SER A 256 -20.67 -3.50 1.05
C SER A 256 -19.77 -4.74 1.09
N GLU A 257 -20.31 -5.86 1.53
CA GLU A 257 -19.57 -7.15 1.49
C GLU A 257 -19.28 -7.64 0.06
N LYS A 258 -20.04 -7.13 -0.93
CA LYS A 258 -19.89 -7.51 -2.34
C LYS A 258 -18.75 -6.77 -3.06
N PHE A 259 -18.28 -5.65 -2.51
CA PHE A 259 -17.30 -4.78 -3.16
C PHE A 259 -16.10 -4.49 -2.24
N ASN A 260 -14.96 -4.24 -2.86
CA ASN A 260 -13.71 -3.86 -2.18
C ASN A 260 -13.56 -2.33 -2.06
N GLN A 261 -14.67 -1.65 -1.73
CA GLN A 261 -14.74 -0.20 -1.59
C GLN A 261 -15.03 0.18 -0.15
N TYR A 262 -14.28 1.16 0.33
CA TYR A 262 -14.32 1.63 1.70
C TYR A 262 -14.53 3.15 1.75
N LEU A 263 -15.30 3.64 2.70
CA LEU A 263 -15.11 5.00 3.22
C LEU A 263 -13.76 5.02 3.93
N PHE A 264 -12.99 6.07 3.71
CA PHE A 264 -11.60 6.10 4.13
C PHE A 264 -11.27 7.41 4.82
N ALA A 265 -10.67 7.33 5.99
CA ALA A 265 -10.08 8.45 6.71
C ALA A 265 -8.59 8.21 6.89
N LYS A 266 -7.80 9.26 6.66
CA LYS A 266 -6.35 9.24 6.78
C LYS A 266 -5.90 10.42 7.62
N PHE A 267 -5.14 10.15 8.66
CA PHE A 267 -4.38 11.13 9.44
C PHE A 267 -2.90 10.96 9.13
N TYR A 268 -2.22 12.04 8.83
CA TYR A 268 -0.77 12.07 8.67
C TYR A 268 -0.16 13.14 9.53
N GLN A 269 0.98 12.82 10.16
CA GLN A 269 1.80 13.74 10.92
C GLN A 269 3.27 13.46 10.65
N GLY A 270 4.03 14.47 10.28
CA GLY A 270 5.47 14.35 10.09
C GLY A 270 5.98 15.03 8.82
N TYR A 271 7.05 14.48 8.28
CA TYR A 271 7.77 14.93 7.09
C TYR A 271 7.70 13.85 6.01
N GLY A 272 8.03 14.20 4.76
CA GLY A 272 8.14 13.22 3.68
C GLY A 272 6.82 12.61 3.24
N GLU A 273 5.67 13.29 3.44
CA GLU A 273 4.40 12.83 2.90
C GLU A 273 4.40 12.80 1.36
N GLY A 274 5.07 13.76 0.72
CA GLY A 274 5.40 13.83 -0.71
C GLY A 274 6.88 14.15 -0.90
N LEU A 275 7.35 14.10 -2.16
CA LEU A 275 8.75 14.35 -2.48
C LEU A 275 9.08 15.84 -2.57
N LEU A 276 8.24 16.67 -3.17
CA LEU A 276 8.53 18.09 -3.38
C LEU A 276 8.79 18.80 -2.05
N ASP A 277 7.91 18.60 -1.09
CA ASP A 277 7.93 19.23 0.23
C ASP A 277 8.38 18.25 1.34
N TYR A 278 9.31 17.32 1.03
CA TYR A 278 9.71 16.26 1.96
C TYR A 278 10.27 16.80 3.29
N ASN A 279 10.87 17.98 3.27
CA ASN A 279 11.47 18.66 4.42
C ASN A 279 10.52 19.63 5.13
N LYS A 280 9.23 19.69 4.74
CA LYS A 280 8.22 20.49 5.40
C LYS A 280 7.34 19.62 6.31
N TYR A 281 7.21 20.04 7.57
CA TYR A 281 6.32 19.38 8.52
C TYR A 281 4.86 19.57 8.12
N THR A 282 4.13 18.47 8.07
CA THR A 282 2.70 18.45 7.80
C THR A 282 1.95 17.69 8.87
N MET A 283 0.76 18.18 9.21
CA MET A 283 -0.20 17.48 10.04
C MET A 283 -1.58 17.69 9.41
N ASN A 284 -2.20 16.63 8.94
CA ASN A 284 -3.45 16.75 8.18
C ASN A 284 -4.39 15.57 8.45
N VAL A 285 -5.67 15.82 8.21
CA VAL A 285 -6.71 14.81 8.17
C VAL A 285 -7.43 14.91 6.84
N ARG A 286 -7.61 13.76 6.16
CA ARG A 286 -8.33 13.66 4.90
C ARG A 286 -9.34 12.51 4.96
N VAL A 287 -10.46 12.69 4.26
CA VAL A 287 -11.52 11.68 4.16
C VAL A 287 -11.91 11.48 2.70
N GLY A 288 -12.41 10.30 2.38
CA GLY A 288 -12.85 9.99 1.02
C GLY A 288 -13.13 8.51 0.83
N ILE A 289 -12.70 7.96 -0.29
CA ILE A 289 -12.94 6.57 -0.67
C ILE A 289 -11.61 5.85 -0.92
N CYS A 290 -11.61 4.54 -0.70
CA CYS A 290 -10.45 3.69 -0.91
C CYS A 290 -10.85 2.32 -1.46
N ILE A 291 -10.00 1.75 -2.30
CA ILE A 291 -9.97 0.34 -2.66
C ILE A 291 -8.76 -0.26 -1.94
N LYS A 292 -9.00 -1.20 -1.05
CA LYS A 292 -7.94 -1.88 -0.32
C LYS A 292 -7.40 -3.06 -1.12
N PRO A 293 -6.09 -3.37 -1.03
CA PRO A 293 -5.59 -4.68 -1.42
C PRO A 293 -6.26 -5.77 -0.56
N ASP A 294 -6.21 -7.01 -1.02
CA ASP A 294 -6.63 -8.13 -0.17
C ASP A 294 -5.79 -8.12 1.13
N PHE A 295 -6.42 -8.33 2.28
CA PHE A 295 -5.74 -8.34 3.58
C PHE A 295 -4.58 -9.36 3.64
N TYR A 296 -4.75 -10.48 2.94
CA TYR A 296 -3.73 -11.53 2.82
C TYR A 296 -2.72 -11.23 1.71
N ASN A 297 -2.97 -10.21 0.93
CA ASN A 297 -1.94 -9.61 0.11
C ASN A 297 -0.91 -8.97 1.03
N VAL A 298 0.33 -9.19 0.75
CA VAL A 298 1.43 -8.87 1.66
C VAL A 298 1.69 -7.39 1.82
N PHE A 299 0.95 -6.58 1.09
CA PHE A 299 0.95 -5.12 1.23
C PHE A 299 -0.45 -4.59 1.35
#